data_37f34f5f47c74a4fddf820157c5189be
#
_entry.id   37f34f5f47c74a4fddf820157c5189be
#
_cell.length_a   1.000
_cell.length_b   1.000
_cell.length_c   1.000
_cell.angle_alpha   90.00
_cell.angle_beta   90.00
_cell.angle_gamma   90.00
#
_symmetry.space_group_name_H-M   'P 1'
#
loop_
_entity.id
_entity.type
_entity.pdbx_description
1 polymer ?
#
loop_
_entity_poly.entity_id
_entity_poly.type
_entity_poly.pdbx_seq_one_letter_code
_entity_poly.pdbx_strand_id
1 'polypeptide(L)'
;MQLSEITKYLEQLAPLAYAEDFDNVGLLTSHTNDITGILVCHDALEEVIDEAIAKKCNLVVCFHPILFSGLKKITGKNYVERAVIKAIKNDIAIYSVHTALDNHQNGVNKIFCDALGLINTKVLIPKQNF
;
A
#
# COMPACT_ATOMS: atom_id res chain seq x y z
N MET A 1 18.19 -4.91 -0.18
CA MET A 1 17.72 -3.87 -1.12
C MET A 1 17.27 -2.67 -0.31
N GLN A 2 17.58 -1.45 -0.77
CA GLN A 2 17.19 -0.26 0.00
C GLN A 2 15.69 0.02 -0.12
N LEU A 3 15.05 0.41 0.97
CA LEU A 3 13.63 0.76 1.00
C LEU A 3 13.30 1.84 -0.04
N SER A 4 14.17 2.85 -0.18
CA SER A 4 14.01 3.94 -1.14
C SER A 4 14.01 3.48 -2.60
N GLU A 5 14.72 2.41 -2.94
CA GLU A 5 14.71 1.84 -4.29
C GLU A 5 13.37 1.16 -4.57
N ILE A 6 12.83 0.45 -3.55
CA ILE A 6 11.54 -0.24 -3.67
C ILE A 6 10.41 0.76 -3.75
N THR A 7 10.37 1.77 -2.87
CA THR A 7 9.32 2.79 -2.90
C THR A 7 9.32 3.55 -4.23
N LYS A 8 10.50 3.90 -4.75
CA LYS A 8 10.62 4.53 -6.07
C LYS A 8 10.05 3.64 -7.19
N TYR A 9 10.28 2.33 -7.13
CA TYR A 9 9.71 1.40 -8.09
C TYR A 9 8.18 1.31 -7.97
N LEU A 10 7.67 1.22 -6.73
CA LEU A 10 6.23 1.21 -6.49
C LEU A 10 5.55 2.49 -6.96
N GLU A 11 6.19 3.65 -6.80
CA GLU A 11 5.71 4.94 -7.30
C GLU A 11 5.72 5.04 -8.84
N GLN A 12 6.54 4.25 -9.53
CA GLN A 12 6.45 4.12 -10.99
C GLN A 12 5.25 3.27 -11.42
N LEU A 13 4.89 2.24 -10.63
CA LEU A 13 3.73 1.39 -10.88
C LEU A 13 2.40 2.07 -10.49
N ALA A 14 2.42 2.83 -9.41
CA ALA A 14 1.25 3.53 -8.86
C ALA A 14 1.68 4.93 -8.38
N PRO A 15 1.79 5.91 -9.29
CA PRO A 15 2.23 7.25 -8.95
C PRO A 15 1.35 7.88 -7.87
N LEU A 16 1.95 8.35 -6.78
CA LEU A 16 1.22 8.93 -5.64
C LEU A 16 0.34 10.11 -6.07
N ALA A 17 0.74 10.83 -7.13
CA ALA A 17 -0.05 11.93 -7.69
C ALA A 17 -1.41 11.48 -8.27
N TYR A 18 -1.60 10.18 -8.52
CA TYR A 18 -2.87 9.64 -9.03
C TYR A 18 -3.86 9.29 -7.92
N ALA A 19 -3.42 9.29 -6.67
CA ALA A 19 -4.30 9.03 -5.54
C ALA A 19 -5.43 10.06 -5.44
N GLU A 20 -6.54 9.66 -4.82
CA GLU A 20 -7.63 10.56 -4.49
C GLU A 20 -7.22 11.49 -3.32
N ASP A 21 -7.76 12.71 -3.28
CA ASP A 21 -7.41 13.73 -2.28
C ASP A 21 -7.71 13.30 -0.83
N PHE A 22 -8.66 12.38 -0.66
CA PHE A 22 -9.03 11.85 0.66
C PHE A 22 -8.17 10.66 1.11
N ASP A 23 -7.30 10.15 0.22
CA ASP A 23 -6.57 8.91 0.44
C ASP A 23 -5.25 9.11 1.19
N ASN A 24 -4.69 8.01 1.71
CA ASN A 24 -3.40 7.98 2.38
C ASN A 24 -2.54 6.84 1.82
N VAL A 25 -1.87 7.10 0.72
CA VAL A 25 -1.02 6.13 0.00
C VAL A 25 0.47 6.40 0.23
N GLY A 26 1.30 5.46 -0.22
CA GLY A 26 2.74 5.52 -0.08
C GLY A 26 3.25 4.88 1.21
N LEU A 27 4.38 5.34 1.70
CA LEU A 27 5.02 4.79 2.89
C LEU A 27 4.30 5.27 4.16
N LEU A 28 3.61 4.35 4.85
CA LEU A 28 2.80 4.66 6.02
C LEU A 28 3.58 4.56 7.33
N THR A 29 4.44 3.55 7.44
CA THR A 29 5.34 3.37 8.60
C THR A 29 6.71 2.92 8.11
N SER A 30 7.78 3.40 8.72
CA SER A 30 9.15 2.94 8.46
C SER A 30 10.11 3.33 9.57
N HIS A 31 11.01 2.43 9.90
CA HIS A 31 12.29 2.67 10.57
C HIS A 31 13.40 1.77 10.07
N THR A 32 13.21 1.04 9.01
CA THR A 32 14.25 0.22 8.39
C THR A 32 14.60 0.76 7.03
N ASN A 33 15.86 0.67 6.64
CA ASN A 33 16.31 1.04 5.31
C ASN A 33 16.64 -0.18 4.46
N ASP A 34 17.11 -1.28 5.07
CA ASP A 34 17.48 -2.50 4.38
C ASP A 34 16.34 -3.50 4.37
N ILE A 35 15.75 -3.74 3.20
CA ILE A 35 14.66 -4.69 3.02
C ILE A 35 15.20 -6.07 2.71
N THR A 36 14.82 -7.03 3.56
CA THR A 36 15.22 -8.44 3.49
C THR A 36 14.15 -9.32 2.86
N GLY A 37 12.88 -8.93 2.96
CA GLY A 37 11.75 -9.63 2.37
C GLY A 37 10.52 -8.73 2.26
N ILE A 38 9.69 -9.01 1.27
CA ILE A 38 8.46 -8.25 0.99
C ILE A 38 7.28 -9.22 1.09
N LEU A 39 6.25 -8.85 1.86
CA LEU A 39 4.96 -9.50 1.88
C LEU A 39 3.95 -8.60 1.18
N VAL A 40 3.23 -9.14 0.19
CA VAL A 40 2.16 -8.42 -0.52
C VAL A 40 0.81 -8.91 -0.04
N CYS A 41 -0.09 -7.99 0.29
CA CYS A 41 -1.41 -8.31 0.80
C CYS A 41 -2.48 -7.31 0.34
N HIS A 42 -3.74 -7.63 0.61
CA HIS A 42 -4.85 -6.71 0.38
C HIS A 42 -4.99 -5.74 1.56
N ASP A 43 -5.04 -6.28 2.77
CA ASP A 43 -5.17 -5.53 4.02
C ASP A 43 -4.01 -5.86 4.97
N ALA A 44 -3.36 -4.85 5.54
CA ALA A 44 -2.25 -5.03 6.50
C ALA A 44 -2.78 -5.24 7.94
N LEU A 45 -3.56 -6.31 8.15
CA LEU A 45 -4.12 -6.68 9.46
C LEU A 45 -3.05 -7.24 10.41
N GLU A 46 -3.41 -7.45 11.68
CA GLU A 46 -2.49 -8.01 12.68
C GLU A 46 -1.93 -9.37 12.26
N GLU A 47 -2.76 -10.24 11.68
CA GLU A 47 -2.40 -11.57 11.22
C GLU A 47 -1.40 -11.51 10.04
N VAL A 48 -1.52 -10.51 9.20
CA VAL A 48 -0.58 -10.27 8.08
C VAL A 48 0.77 -9.80 8.62
N ILE A 49 0.78 -8.96 9.65
CA ILE A 49 2.04 -8.57 10.31
C ILE A 49 2.69 -9.80 11.00
N ASP A 50 1.90 -10.68 11.63
CA ASP A 50 2.40 -11.94 12.20
C ASP A 50 3.01 -12.84 11.11
N GLU A 51 2.37 -12.93 9.94
CA GLU A 51 2.90 -13.66 8.80
C GLU A 51 4.21 -13.05 8.29
N ALA A 52 4.29 -11.72 8.20
CA ALA A 52 5.52 -11.02 7.80
C ALA A 52 6.69 -11.34 8.76
N ILE A 53 6.44 -11.34 10.07
CA ILE A 53 7.41 -11.72 11.10
C ILE A 53 7.87 -13.17 10.88
N ALA A 54 6.93 -14.10 10.75
CA ALA A 54 7.21 -15.52 10.57
C ALA A 54 8.02 -15.81 9.30
N LYS A 55 7.77 -15.06 8.23
CA LYS A 55 8.48 -15.17 6.93
C LYS A 55 9.74 -14.31 6.85
N LYS A 56 10.09 -13.57 7.91
CA LYS A 56 11.21 -12.64 7.96
C LYS A 56 11.15 -11.55 6.88
N CYS A 57 9.94 -11.12 6.55
CA CYS A 57 9.69 -9.97 5.69
C CYS A 57 9.62 -8.70 6.56
N ASN A 58 10.34 -7.66 6.17
CA ASN A 58 10.34 -6.38 6.87
C ASN A 58 9.76 -5.23 6.04
N LEU A 59 9.08 -5.55 4.94
CA LEU A 59 8.22 -4.65 4.18
C LEU A 59 6.90 -5.36 3.87
N VAL A 60 5.78 -4.73 4.23
CA VAL A 60 4.43 -5.12 3.82
C VAL A 60 3.94 -4.11 2.79
N VAL A 61 3.63 -4.58 1.58
CA VAL A 61 2.99 -3.79 0.53
C VAL A 61 1.52 -4.18 0.49
N CYS A 62 0.64 -3.28 0.86
CA CYS A 62 -0.80 -3.52 0.91
C CYS A 62 -1.56 -2.67 -0.11
N PHE A 63 -2.76 -3.15 -0.47
CA PHE A 63 -3.67 -2.37 -1.29
C PHE A 63 -4.31 -1.28 -0.42
N HIS A 64 -5.10 -1.64 0.59
CA HIS A 64 -5.74 -0.69 1.50
C HIS A 64 -4.77 -0.10 2.53
N PRO A 65 -4.78 1.22 2.75
CA PRO A 65 -3.96 1.86 3.77
C PRO A 65 -4.48 1.56 5.17
N ILE A 66 -3.70 0.86 5.99
CA ILE A 66 -4.06 0.60 7.40
C ILE A 66 -4.24 1.92 8.18
N LEU A 67 -3.50 2.95 7.82
CA LEU A 67 -3.61 4.30 8.36
C LEU A 67 -4.44 5.19 7.43
N PHE A 68 -5.71 4.84 7.17
CA PHE A 68 -6.56 5.65 6.29
C PHE A 68 -6.90 7.00 6.92
N SER A 69 -7.29 7.02 8.17
CA SER A 69 -7.48 8.24 8.96
C SER A 69 -6.31 8.42 9.93
N GLY A 70 -5.87 9.65 10.14
CA GLY A 70 -4.79 9.94 11.09
C GLY A 70 -5.09 9.42 12.50
N LEU A 71 -4.10 8.81 13.16
CA LEU A 71 -4.21 8.34 14.53
C LEU A 71 -3.96 9.50 15.50
N LYS A 72 -4.94 9.79 16.36
CA LYS A 72 -4.78 10.76 17.46
C LYS A 72 -4.14 10.13 18.70
N LYS A 73 -4.23 8.80 18.84
CA LYS A 73 -3.68 8.02 19.96
C LYS A 73 -3.22 6.67 19.43
N ILE A 74 -2.18 6.11 20.04
CA ILE A 74 -1.65 4.79 19.74
C ILE A 74 -1.59 4.03 21.05
N THR A 75 -2.69 3.36 21.42
CA THR A 75 -2.89 2.70 22.72
C THR A 75 -3.20 1.19 22.60
N GLY A 76 -3.34 0.70 21.36
CA GLY A 76 -3.70 -0.69 21.10
C GLY A 76 -5.20 -1.02 21.26
N LYS A 77 -6.06 0.00 21.30
CA LYS A 77 -7.50 -0.21 21.53
C LYS A 77 -8.22 -0.87 20.37
N ASN A 78 -7.81 -0.56 19.14
CA ASN A 78 -8.41 -1.12 17.94
C ASN A 78 -7.38 -1.89 17.11
N TYR A 79 -7.83 -2.61 16.08
CA TYR A 79 -6.96 -3.42 15.23
C TYR A 79 -5.91 -2.59 14.47
N VAL A 80 -6.26 -1.36 14.06
CA VAL A 80 -5.33 -0.46 13.36
C VAL A 80 -4.15 -0.10 14.26
N GLU A 81 -4.45 0.36 15.49
CA GLU A 81 -3.41 0.69 16.47
C GLU A 81 -2.54 -0.53 16.79
N ARG A 82 -3.14 -1.72 16.96
CA ARG A 82 -2.40 -2.94 17.28
C ARG A 82 -1.51 -3.39 16.13
N ALA A 83 -2.01 -3.39 14.88
CA ALA A 83 -1.21 -3.72 13.70
C ALA A 83 -0.02 -2.76 13.53
N VAL A 84 -0.26 -1.45 13.67
CA VAL A 84 0.80 -0.43 13.58
C VAL A 84 1.83 -0.59 14.70
N ILE A 85 1.40 -0.78 15.96
CA ILE A 85 2.32 -1.02 17.08
C ILE A 85 3.18 -2.27 16.81
N LYS A 86 2.55 -3.35 16.33
CA LYS A 86 3.23 -4.62 16.03
C LYS A 86 4.26 -4.44 14.91
N ALA A 87 3.89 -3.76 13.83
CA ALA A 87 4.80 -3.47 12.72
C ALA A 87 6.02 -2.65 13.19
N ILE A 88 5.77 -1.58 13.94
CA ILE A 88 6.82 -0.72 14.48
C ILE A 88 7.77 -1.51 15.41
N LYS A 89 7.24 -2.32 16.32
CA LYS A 89 8.05 -3.12 17.26
C LYS A 89 8.93 -4.19 16.60
N ASN A 90 8.58 -4.60 15.37
CA ASN A 90 9.29 -5.64 14.62
C ASN A 90 10.03 -5.08 13.40
N ASP A 91 10.25 -3.76 13.34
CA ASP A 91 10.96 -3.07 12.26
C ASP A 91 10.37 -3.37 10.86
N ILE A 92 9.04 -3.49 10.78
CA ILE A 92 8.32 -3.73 9.54
C ILE A 92 7.81 -2.40 8.99
N ALA A 93 8.22 -2.05 7.77
CA ALA A 93 7.66 -0.95 7.01
C ALA A 93 6.33 -1.36 6.37
N ILE A 94 5.39 -0.42 6.24
CA ILE A 94 4.11 -0.63 5.55
C ILE A 94 3.98 0.42 4.45
N TYR A 95 3.70 -0.04 3.24
CA TYR A 95 3.46 0.78 2.05
C TYR A 95 2.09 0.45 1.45
N SER A 96 1.29 1.47 1.10
CA SER A 96 -0.02 1.29 0.46
C SER A 96 -0.06 1.87 -0.95
N VAL A 97 -0.73 1.19 -1.89
CA VAL A 97 -0.87 1.62 -3.29
C VAL A 97 -2.27 2.14 -3.64
N HIS A 98 -3.30 1.63 -2.99
CA HIS A 98 -4.73 1.97 -3.04
C HIS A 98 -5.18 2.74 -4.30
N THR A 99 -5.80 3.92 -4.15
CA THR A 99 -6.38 4.67 -5.28
C THR A 99 -5.33 5.16 -6.29
N ALA A 100 -4.05 5.25 -5.91
CA ALA A 100 -2.98 5.52 -6.86
C ALA A 100 -2.87 4.43 -7.93
N LEU A 101 -3.07 3.16 -7.55
CA LEU A 101 -3.10 2.03 -8.48
C LEU A 101 -4.45 1.95 -9.23
N ASP A 102 -5.58 2.25 -8.56
CA ASP A 102 -6.90 2.26 -9.20
C ASP A 102 -6.96 3.25 -10.36
N ASN A 103 -6.39 4.44 -10.16
CA ASN A 103 -6.42 5.52 -11.13
C ASN A 103 -5.33 5.41 -12.21
N HIS A 104 -4.41 4.46 -12.08
CA HIS A 104 -3.40 4.22 -13.09
C HIS A 104 -4.02 3.51 -14.31
N GLN A 105 -3.70 3.99 -15.53
CA GLN A 105 -4.25 3.44 -16.78
C GLN A 105 -4.03 1.94 -16.97
N ASN A 106 -2.94 1.39 -16.41
CA ASN A 106 -2.62 -0.04 -16.43
C ASN A 106 -2.84 -0.69 -15.05
N GLY A 107 -3.63 -0.05 -14.17
CA GLY A 107 -3.92 -0.51 -12.82
C GLY A 107 -5.06 -1.51 -12.75
N VAL A 108 -5.72 -1.55 -11.60
CA VAL A 108 -6.76 -2.55 -11.26
C VAL A 108 -7.88 -2.57 -12.28
N ASN A 109 -8.40 -1.40 -12.68
CA ASN A 109 -9.52 -1.30 -13.63
C ASN A 109 -9.16 -1.87 -15.01
N LYS A 110 -7.93 -1.66 -15.49
CA LYS A 110 -7.47 -2.25 -16.76
C LYS A 110 -7.40 -3.76 -16.68
N ILE A 111 -6.88 -4.31 -15.58
CA ILE A 111 -6.80 -5.76 -15.36
C ILE A 111 -8.21 -6.38 -15.38
N PHE A 112 -9.20 -5.74 -14.74
CA PHE A 112 -10.59 -6.20 -14.79
C PHE A 112 -11.15 -6.15 -16.21
N CYS A 113 -10.93 -5.07 -16.94
CA CYS A 113 -11.38 -4.95 -18.32
C CYS A 113 -10.81 -6.07 -19.19
N ASP A 114 -9.52 -6.36 -19.06
CA ASP A 114 -8.84 -7.40 -19.81
C ASP A 114 -9.36 -8.80 -19.46
N ALA A 115 -9.55 -9.07 -18.17
CA ALA A 115 -10.10 -10.34 -17.70
C ALA A 115 -11.52 -10.59 -18.20
N LEU A 116 -12.32 -9.54 -18.40
CA LEU A 116 -13.67 -9.60 -18.97
C LEU A 116 -13.70 -9.56 -20.50
N GLY A 117 -12.54 -9.42 -21.16
CA GLY A 117 -12.46 -9.33 -22.63
C GLY A 117 -13.00 -8.02 -23.21
N LEU A 118 -13.04 -6.95 -22.40
CA LEU A 118 -13.54 -5.65 -22.87
C LEU A 118 -12.49 -4.98 -23.77
N ILE A 119 -12.96 -4.43 -24.89
CA ILE A 119 -12.15 -3.71 -25.88
C ILE A 119 -12.54 -2.24 -25.92
N ASN A 120 -11.62 -1.39 -26.43
CA ASN A 120 -11.86 0.06 -26.55
C ASN A 120 -12.25 0.74 -25.23
N THR A 121 -11.69 0.30 -24.14
CA THR A 121 -11.92 0.86 -22.80
C THR A 121 -11.39 2.29 -22.70
N LYS A 122 -12.08 3.15 -21.97
CA LYS A 122 -11.72 4.54 -21.74
C LYS A 122 -11.88 4.89 -20.27
N VAL A 123 -11.09 5.86 -19.79
CA VAL A 123 -11.27 6.44 -18.45
C VAL A 123 -12.64 7.13 -18.42
N LEU A 124 -13.49 6.74 -17.46
CA LEU A 124 -14.87 7.26 -17.34
C LEU A 124 -14.88 8.75 -16.95
N ILE A 125 -14.04 9.10 -15.97
CA ILE A 125 -13.91 10.49 -15.48
C ILE A 125 -12.42 10.86 -15.54
N PRO A 126 -11.93 11.41 -16.66
CA PRO A 126 -10.53 11.82 -16.77
C PRO A 126 -10.25 13.03 -15.87
N LYS A 127 -9.17 12.96 -15.09
CA LYS A 127 -8.65 14.12 -14.34
C LYS A 127 -7.92 15.05 -15.32
N GLN A 128 -8.10 16.37 -15.16
CA GLN A 128 -7.61 17.38 -16.12
C GLN A 128 -6.07 17.49 -16.22
N ASN A 129 -5.34 16.90 -15.29
CA ASN A 129 -3.88 17.04 -15.19
C ASN A 129 -3.10 15.72 -15.41
N PHE A 130 -3.74 14.69 -15.94
CA PHE A 130 -3.10 13.39 -16.20
C PHE A 130 -3.48 12.83 -17.57
#